data_f519ebe8c22c2ce86b47beafad032d1f
#
_entry.id   f519ebe8c22c2ce86b47beafad032d1f
#
_cell.length_a   1.000
_cell.length_b   1.000
_cell.length_c   1.000
_cell.angle_alpha   90.00
_cell.angle_beta   90.00
_cell.angle_gamma   90.00
#
_symmetry.space_group_name_H-M   'P 1'
#
loop_
_entity.id
_entity.type
_entity.pdbx_description
1 polymer ?
#
loop_
_entity_poly.entity_id
_entity_poly.type
_entity_poly.pdbx_seq_one_letter_code
_entity_poly.pdbx_strand_id
1 'polypeptide(L)'
;MFNPDSEEKIKVLYVDDERNNLISFKATFRDRYKVVTAISGTEAIERLEEESFHIIITDQRMPNMTGVEFLESILDKYPDPIRLLLTGYADINAVIDAVNKGKIYHYLSKPWDETELDMSIQNAFMTWRKRQDEKEENQKLTTSNDQLEFLLRQKLLT
;
A
#
# COMPACT_ATOMS: atom_id res chain seq x y z
N MET A 1 -7.63 9.03 -11.62
CA MET A 1 -8.95 8.61 -11.08
C MET A 1 -9.17 7.14 -11.39
N PHE A 2 -9.53 6.37 -10.38
CA PHE A 2 -9.92 4.97 -10.61
C PHE A 2 -11.25 4.94 -11.34
N ASN A 3 -11.29 4.26 -12.48
CA ASN A 3 -12.52 4.05 -13.24
C ASN A 3 -12.97 2.59 -13.04
N PRO A 4 -14.10 2.35 -12.35
CA PRO A 4 -14.56 0.98 -12.10
C PRO A 4 -14.96 0.24 -13.39
N ASP A 5 -15.18 0.96 -14.47
CA ASP A 5 -15.49 0.38 -15.78
C ASP A 5 -14.23 0.12 -16.61
N SER A 6 -13.05 0.55 -16.14
CA SER A 6 -11.80 0.23 -16.80
C SER A 6 -11.35 -1.18 -16.40
N GLU A 7 -10.76 -1.91 -17.33
CA GLU A 7 -10.23 -3.25 -17.09
C GLU A 7 -8.96 -3.24 -16.19
N GLU A 8 -8.65 -2.13 -15.54
CA GLU A 8 -7.49 -2.00 -14.68
C GLU A 8 -7.67 -2.81 -13.39
N LYS A 9 -6.80 -3.80 -13.23
CA LYS A 9 -6.75 -4.60 -12.02
C LYS A 9 -6.06 -3.85 -10.90
N ILE A 10 -6.43 -4.18 -9.67
CA ILE A 10 -5.70 -3.75 -8.47
C ILE A 10 -4.27 -4.28 -8.56
N LYS A 11 -3.28 -3.40 -8.38
CA LYS A 11 -1.86 -3.74 -8.44
C LYS A 11 -1.33 -4.03 -7.04
N VAL A 12 -0.83 -5.25 -6.87
CA VAL A 12 -0.30 -5.74 -5.60
C VAL A 12 1.17 -6.12 -5.74
N LEU A 13 2.01 -5.58 -4.88
CA LEU A 13 3.40 -5.99 -4.73
C LEU A 13 3.49 -6.96 -3.54
N TYR A 14 3.94 -8.17 -3.80
CA TYR A 14 4.10 -9.21 -2.77
C TYR A 14 5.57 -9.52 -2.55
N VAL A 15 6.03 -9.37 -1.32
CA VAL A 15 7.45 -9.49 -0.95
C VAL A 15 7.64 -10.64 0.04
N ASP A 16 8.45 -11.63 -0.33
CA ASP A 16 8.72 -12.81 0.49
C ASP A 16 10.05 -13.42 0.03
N ASP A 17 10.91 -13.81 0.96
CA ASP A 17 12.20 -14.38 0.65
C ASP A 17 12.14 -15.85 0.19
N GLU A 18 11.00 -16.51 0.34
CA GLU A 18 10.78 -17.86 -0.12
C GLU A 18 10.12 -17.87 -1.50
N ARG A 19 10.86 -18.37 -2.49
CA ARG A 19 10.38 -18.41 -3.88
C ARG A 19 9.05 -19.16 -4.04
N ASN A 20 8.87 -20.24 -3.28
CA ASN A 20 7.63 -21.02 -3.34
C ASN A 20 6.42 -20.20 -2.88
N ASN A 21 6.60 -19.34 -1.91
CA ASN A 21 5.55 -18.45 -1.45
C ASN A 21 5.19 -17.40 -2.50
N LEU A 22 6.18 -16.88 -3.22
CA LEU A 22 5.94 -15.95 -4.33
C LEU A 22 5.13 -16.60 -5.45
N ILE A 23 5.50 -17.82 -5.82
CA ILE A 23 4.82 -18.58 -6.86
C ILE A 23 3.38 -18.90 -6.45
N SER A 24 3.18 -19.34 -5.21
CA SER A 24 1.87 -19.71 -4.68
C SER A 24 0.94 -18.50 -4.62
N PHE A 25 1.43 -17.38 -4.12
CA PHE A 25 0.64 -16.15 -4.06
C PHE A 25 0.22 -15.68 -5.45
N LYS A 26 1.15 -15.63 -6.39
CA LYS A 26 0.87 -15.19 -7.75
C LYS A 26 -0.10 -16.14 -8.45
N ALA A 27 0.07 -17.45 -8.29
CA ALA A 27 -0.83 -18.44 -8.87
C ALA A 27 -2.26 -18.28 -8.33
N THR A 28 -2.41 -17.98 -7.06
CA THR A 28 -3.72 -17.83 -6.41
C THR A 28 -4.44 -16.57 -6.88
N PHE A 29 -3.74 -15.45 -7.03
CA PHE A 29 -4.35 -14.14 -7.20
C PHE A 29 -4.21 -13.50 -8.59
N ARG A 30 -3.41 -14.06 -9.50
CA ARG A 30 -3.12 -13.44 -10.80
C ARG A 30 -4.34 -13.16 -11.67
N ASP A 31 -5.41 -13.91 -11.49
CA ASP A 31 -6.63 -13.72 -12.29
C ASP A 31 -7.44 -12.53 -11.79
N ARG A 32 -7.32 -12.20 -10.50
CA ARG A 32 -8.06 -11.12 -9.85
C ARG A 32 -7.27 -9.82 -9.77
N TYR A 33 -5.95 -9.91 -9.57
CA TYR A 33 -5.07 -8.76 -9.35
C TYR A 33 -3.87 -8.81 -10.29
N LYS A 34 -3.28 -7.64 -10.53
CA LYS A 34 -1.96 -7.58 -11.16
C LYS A 34 -0.91 -7.77 -10.06
N VAL A 35 -0.36 -8.96 -9.98
CA VAL A 35 0.60 -9.33 -8.94
C VAL A 35 2.02 -9.18 -9.48
N VAL A 36 2.84 -8.40 -8.77
CA VAL A 36 4.28 -8.32 -8.97
C VAL A 36 4.93 -8.84 -7.70
N THR A 37 5.96 -9.67 -7.85
CA THR A 37 6.64 -10.29 -6.72
C THR A 37 8.06 -9.77 -6.57
N ALA A 38 8.57 -9.80 -5.34
CA ALA A 38 9.94 -9.46 -5.03
C ALA A 38 10.46 -10.42 -3.95
N ILE A 39 11.71 -10.84 -4.09
CA ILE A 39 12.31 -11.83 -3.18
C ILE A 39 12.98 -11.20 -1.96
N SER A 40 13.05 -9.88 -1.91
CA SER A 40 13.68 -9.13 -0.83
C SER A 40 13.14 -7.71 -0.79
N GLY A 41 13.41 -7.00 0.32
CA GLY A 41 13.08 -5.58 0.41
C GLY A 41 13.81 -4.75 -0.64
N THR A 42 15.08 -5.09 -0.93
CA THR A 42 15.86 -4.40 -1.97
C THR A 42 15.23 -4.54 -3.35
N GLU A 43 14.84 -5.75 -3.74
CA GLU A 43 14.17 -5.97 -5.02
C GLU A 43 12.79 -5.27 -5.05
N ALA A 44 12.07 -5.26 -3.92
CA ALA A 44 10.80 -4.57 -3.82
C ALA A 44 10.96 -3.07 -4.07
N ILE A 45 12.01 -2.45 -3.56
CA ILE A 45 12.31 -1.03 -3.81
C ILE A 45 12.54 -0.80 -5.30
N GLU A 46 13.26 -1.68 -5.97
CA GLU A 46 13.47 -1.60 -7.42
C GLU A 46 12.12 -1.65 -8.17
N ARG A 47 11.21 -2.53 -7.74
CA ARG A 47 9.87 -2.61 -8.35
C ARG A 47 9.07 -1.32 -8.13
N LEU A 48 9.17 -0.72 -6.96
CA LEU A 48 8.51 0.54 -6.64
C LEU A 48 9.04 1.71 -7.48
N GLU A 49 10.31 1.68 -7.87
CA GLU A 49 10.90 2.67 -8.77
C GLU A 49 10.40 2.53 -10.21
N GLU A 50 10.06 1.32 -10.62
CA GLU A 50 9.60 1.02 -11.99
C GLU A 50 8.12 1.30 -12.21
N GLU A 51 7.28 1.02 -11.21
CA GLU A 51 5.83 1.18 -11.34
C GLU A 51 5.16 1.46 -9.99
N SER A 52 3.93 1.96 -10.03
CA SER A 52 3.14 2.25 -8.84
C SER A 52 2.27 1.06 -8.44
N PHE A 53 1.96 0.96 -7.15
CA PHE A 53 1.13 -0.10 -6.59
C PHE A 53 0.06 0.49 -5.68
N HIS A 54 -1.08 -0.19 -5.61
CA HIS A 54 -2.15 0.15 -4.67
C HIS A 54 -1.88 -0.45 -3.29
N ILE A 55 -1.31 -1.66 -3.28
CA ILE A 55 -1.13 -2.45 -2.06
C ILE A 55 0.25 -3.09 -2.07
N ILE A 56 0.91 -3.07 -0.91
CA ILE A 56 2.15 -3.81 -0.67
C ILE A 56 1.88 -4.83 0.44
N ILE A 57 2.18 -6.09 0.17
CA ILE A 57 2.09 -7.17 1.15
C ILE A 57 3.48 -7.75 1.33
N THR A 58 3.98 -7.80 2.54
CA THR A 58 5.32 -8.35 2.81
C THR A 58 5.30 -9.35 3.94
N ASP A 59 6.17 -10.37 3.82
CA ASP A 59 6.48 -11.24 4.92
C ASP A 59 7.33 -10.51 5.95
N GLN A 60 7.23 -10.86 7.23
CA GLN A 60 8.02 -10.24 8.29
C GLN A 60 9.44 -10.79 8.37
N ARG A 61 9.58 -12.11 8.36
CA ARG A 61 10.92 -12.74 8.49
C ARG A 61 11.60 -12.87 7.15
N MET A 62 12.51 -11.93 6.89
CA MET A 62 13.36 -11.95 5.70
C MET A 62 14.81 -11.63 6.14
N PRO A 63 15.82 -12.23 5.47
CA PRO A 63 17.20 -11.90 5.78
C PRO A 63 17.52 -10.45 5.44
N ASN A 64 18.44 -9.85 6.18
CA ASN A 64 18.96 -8.49 5.99
C ASN A 64 17.97 -7.36 6.34
N MET A 65 16.70 -7.50 5.98
CA MET A 65 15.69 -6.47 6.21
C MET A 65 14.35 -7.15 6.51
N THR A 66 13.77 -6.92 7.69
CA THR A 66 12.46 -7.45 8.03
C THR A 66 11.36 -6.72 7.25
N GLY A 67 10.15 -7.30 7.24
CA GLY A 67 9.00 -6.66 6.60
C GLY A 67 8.70 -5.28 7.19
N VAL A 68 8.72 -5.16 8.52
CA VAL A 68 8.51 -3.87 9.19
C VAL A 68 9.59 -2.87 8.79
N GLU A 69 10.86 -3.26 8.82
CA GLU A 69 11.96 -2.39 8.42
C GLU A 69 11.82 -1.95 6.96
N PHE A 70 11.44 -2.86 6.08
CA PHE A 70 11.19 -2.55 4.67
C PHE A 70 10.08 -1.50 4.53
N LEU A 71 8.94 -1.74 5.15
CA LEU A 71 7.79 -0.82 5.06
C LEU A 71 8.10 0.56 5.65
N GLU A 72 8.85 0.61 6.74
CA GLU A 72 9.31 1.88 7.31
C GLU A 72 10.25 2.63 6.37
N SER A 73 11.14 1.91 5.69
CA SER A 73 12.14 2.52 4.81
C SER A 73 11.53 3.20 3.59
N ILE A 74 10.37 2.75 3.13
CA ILE A 74 9.71 3.27 1.93
C ILE A 74 8.61 4.28 2.23
N LEU A 75 8.25 4.48 3.48
CA LEU A 75 7.08 5.26 3.87
C LEU A 75 7.12 6.70 3.36
N ASP A 76 8.26 7.36 3.47
CA ASP A 76 8.40 8.76 3.06
C ASP A 76 8.35 8.94 1.54
N LYS A 77 8.99 8.04 0.81
CA LYS A 77 9.05 8.12 -0.65
C LYS A 77 7.81 7.57 -1.34
N TYR A 78 7.19 6.54 -0.76
CA TYR A 78 6.02 5.86 -1.32
C TYR A 78 4.91 5.76 -0.26
N PRO A 79 4.28 6.89 0.11
CA PRO A 79 3.27 6.89 1.18
C PRO A 79 1.90 6.34 0.76
N ASP A 80 1.62 6.29 -0.54
CA ASP A 80 0.27 5.98 -1.02
C ASP A 80 -0.14 4.50 -0.95
N PRO A 81 0.73 3.52 -1.27
CA PRO A 81 0.32 2.13 -1.18
C PRO A 81 -0.09 1.73 0.24
N ILE A 82 -1.17 0.98 0.36
CA ILE A 82 -1.60 0.45 1.65
C ILE A 82 -0.70 -0.73 2.00
N ARG A 83 -0.16 -0.73 3.19
CA ARG A 83 0.86 -1.68 3.65
C ARG A 83 0.26 -2.76 4.54
N LEU A 84 0.34 -4.00 4.08
CA LEU A 84 -0.09 -5.19 4.80
C LEU A 84 1.11 -6.08 5.13
N LEU A 85 1.04 -6.78 6.25
CA LEU A 85 2.14 -7.63 6.69
C LEU A 85 1.63 -9.04 7.02
N LEU A 86 2.36 -10.05 6.55
CA LEU A 86 2.15 -11.45 6.93
C LEU A 86 3.17 -11.83 8.00
N THR A 87 2.71 -12.32 9.15
CA THR A 87 3.59 -12.59 10.28
C THR A 87 3.24 -13.90 10.98
N GLY A 88 4.25 -14.56 11.52
CA GLY A 88 4.08 -15.69 12.43
C GLY A 88 3.92 -15.21 13.88
N TYR A 89 3.62 -16.15 14.77
CA TYR A 89 3.32 -15.90 16.17
C TYR A 89 4.46 -15.21 16.94
N ALA A 90 5.71 -15.53 16.57
CA ALA A 90 6.88 -15.04 17.30
C ALA A 90 7.14 -13.54 17.15
N ASP A 91 6.62 -12.92 16.09
CA ASP A 91 6.92 -11.53 15.76
C ASP A 91 5.75 -10.58 16.03
N ILE A 92 4.67 -11.08 16.65
CA ILE A 92 3.41 -10.35 16.75
C ILE A 92 3.53 -9.02 17.52
N ASN A 93 4.35 -8.97 18.56
CA ASN A 93 4.49 -7.75 19.38
C ASN A 93 5.14 -6.60 18.60
N ALA A 94 6.18 -6.91 17.81
CA ALA A 94 6.83 -5.91 16.95
C ALA A 94 5.87 -5.39 15.88
N VAL A 95 5.03 -6.28 15.35
CA VAL A 95 4.05 -5.96 14.32
C VAL A 95 2.93 -5.08 14.89
N ILE A 96 2.41 -5.41 16.07
CA ILE A 96 1.39 -4.61 16.75
C ILE A 96 1.89 -3.19 17.00
N ASP A 97 3.13 -3.04 17.45
CA ASP A 97 3.74 -1.72 17.65
C ASP A 97 3.78 -0.91 16.35
N ALA A 98 4.18 -1.53 15.24
CA ALA A 98 4.21 -0.87 13.95
C ALA A 98 2.82 -0.45 13.45
N VAL A 99 1.79 -1.27 13.68
CA VAL A 99 0.40 -0.92 13.37
C VAL A 99 -0.04 0.28 14.20
N ASN A 100 0.24 0.26 15.50
CA ASN A 100 -0.16 1.35 16.40
C ASN A 100 0.54 2.68 16.06
N LYS A 101 1.73 2.64 15.48
CA LYS A 101 2.46 3.83 15.01
C LYS A 101 2.04 4.27 13.61
N GLY A 102 1.05 3.62 13.01
CA GLY A 102 0.56 3.98 11.67
C GLY A 102 1.48 3.58 10.51
N LYS A 103 2.50 2.74 10.76
CA LYS A 103 3.46 2.31 9.73
C LYS A 103 2.95 1.15 8.89
N ILE A 104 2.00 0.39 9.42
CA ILE A 104 1.34 -0.74 8.77
C ILE A 104 -0.16 -0.56 8.91
N TYR A 105 -0.91 -0.82 7.84
CA TYR A 105 -2.37 -0.73 7.88
C TYR A 105 -3.00 -1.90 8.62
N HIS A 106 -2.54 -3.12 8.31
CA HIS A 106 -3.09 -4.33 8.90
C HIS A 106 -2.08 -5.48 8.79
N TYR A 107 -2.20 -6.45 9.68
CA TYR A 107 -1.40 -7.68 9.60
C TYR A 107 -2.30 -8.91 9.59
N LEU A 108 -1.79 -9.99 8.98
CA LEU A 108 -2.45 -11.30 8.97
C LEU A 108 -1.47 -12.36 9.46
N SER A 109 -2.01 -13.37 10.14
CA SER A 109 -1.21 -14.47 10.65
C SER A 109 -0.98 -15.51 9.54
N LYS A 110 0.23 -16.11 9.55
CA LYS A 110 0.54 -17.24 8.70
C LYS A 110 0.10 -18.54 9.38
N PRO A 111 -0.30 -19.56 8.61
CA PRO A 111 -0.51 -19.57 7.14
C PRO A 111 -1.74 -18.75 6.76
N TRP A 112 -1.67 -18.08 5.62
CA TRP A 112 -2.81 -17.26 5.18
C TRP A 112 -3.90 -18.13 4.53
N ASP A 113 -5.14 -17.71 4.75
CA ASP A 113 -6.32 -18.24 4.08
C ASP A 113 -6.65 -17.38 2.87
N GLU A 114 -6.94 -18.00 1.74
CA GLU A 114 -7.21 -17.29 0.49
C GLU A 114 -8.37 -16.28 0.64
N THR A 115 -9.47 -16.72 1.25
CA THR A 115 -10.65 -15.86 1.43
C THR A 115 -10.35 -14.67 2.34
N GLU A 116 -9.68 -14.91 3.46
CA GLU A 116 -9.29 -13.87 4.42
C GLU A 116 -8.33 -12.86 3.79
N LEU A 117 -7.32 -13.35 3.07
CA LEU A 117 -6.34 -12.50 2.41
C LEU A 117 -7.00 -11.68 1.29
N ASP A 118 -7.88 -12.29 0.51
CA ASP A 118 -8.62 -11.59 -0.53
C ASP A 118 -9.47 -10.47 0.05
N MET A 119 -10.19 -10.72 1.14
CA MET A 119 -10.95 -9.69 1.84
C MET A 119 -10.08 -8.55 2.33
N SER A 120 -8.90 -8.86 2.86
CA SER A 120 -7.95 -7.84 3.31
C SER A 120 -7.43 -6.99 2.15
N ILE A 121 -7.19 -7.60 1.00
CA ILE A 121 -6.79 -6.88 -0.21
C ILE A 121 -7.91 -5.95 -0.69
N GLN A 122 -9.14 -6.43 -0.71
CA GLN A 122 -10.29 -5.63 -1.11
C GLN A 122 -10.50 -4.44 -0.15
N ASN A 123 -10.44 -4.68 1.16
CA ASN A 123 -10.56 -3.61 2.15
C ASN A 123 -9.43 -2.60 2.05
N ALA A 124 -8.21 -3.06 1.83
CA ALA A 124 -7.07 -2.19 1.64
C ALA A 124 -7.23 -1.32 0.39
N PHE A 125 -7.73 -1.88 -0.70
CA PHE A 125 -7.99 -1.11 -1.91
C PHE A 125 -9.07 -0.05 -1.70
N MET A 126 -10.15 -0.36 -0.98
CA MET A 126 -11.16 0.62 -0.64
C MET A 126 -10.59 1.77 0.20
N THR A 127 -9.69 1.45 1.11
CA THR A 127 -8.98 2.45 1.92
C THR A 127 -8.07 3.32 1.05
N TRP A 128 -7.33 2.70 0.13
CA TRP A 128 -6.49 3.43 -0.83
C TRP A 128 -7.33 4.42 -1.64
N ARG A 129 -8.43 3.94 -2.19
CA ARG A 129 -9.35 4.77 -3.00
C ARG A 129 -9.90 5.94 -2.19
N LYS A 130 -10.35 5.68 -0.98
CA LYS A 130 -10.87 6.72 -0.08
C LYS A 130 -9.82 7.78 0.20
N ARG A 131 -8.58 7.37 0.47
CA ARG A 131 -7.47 8.31 0.72
C ARG A 131 -7.14 9.15 -0.50
N GLN A 132 -7.19 8.57 -1.70
CA GLN A 132 -6.96 9.32 -2.94
C GLN A 132 -8.08 10.34 -3.19
N ASP A 133 -9.32 9.94 -2.99
CA ASP A 133 -10.47 10.85 -3.12
C ASP A 133 -10.37 12.02 -2.14
N GLU A 134 -10.00 11.77 -0.89
CA GLU A 134 -9.79 12.80 0.12
C GLU A 134 -8.66 13.76 -0.27
N LYS A 135 -7.57 13.26 -0.84
CA LYS A 135 -6.47 14.10 -1.34
C LYS A 135 -6.94 15.00 -2.47
N GLU A 136 -7.71 14.48 -3.42
CA GLU A 136 -8.25 15.27 -4.53
C GLU A 136 -9.18 16.37 -4.03
N GLU A 137 -10.07 16.06 -3.07
CA GLU A 137 -10.95 17.05 -2.46
C GLU A 137 -10.17 18.15 -1.73
N ASN A 138 -9.15 17.77 -0.96
CA ASN A 138 -8.32 18.74 -0.24
C ASN A 138 -7.55 19.63 -1.21
N GLN A 139 -7.05 19.10 -2.32
CA GLN A 139 -6.38 19.89 -3.36
C GLN A 139 -7.35 20.87 -4.00
N LYS A 140 -8.56 20.44 -4.32
CA LYS A 140 -9.59 21.32 -4.88
C LYS A 140 -9.98 22.44 -3.93
N LEU A 141 -10.15 22.13 -2.63
CA LEU A 141 -10.44 23.12 -1.61
C LEU A 141 -9.32 24.13 -1.47
N THR A 142 -8.06 23.70 -1.41
CA THR A 142 -6.91 24.57 -1.32
C THR A 142 -6.84 25.50 -2.52
N THR A 143 -7.00 24.98 -3.73
CA THR A 143 -7.00 25.77 -4.96
C THR A 143 -8.14 26.82 -4.94
N SER A 144 -9.34 26.40 -4.54
CA SER A 144 -10.50 27.31 -4.43
C SER A 144 -10.26 28.41 -3.42
N ASN A 145 -9.69 28.08 -2.26
CA ASN A 145 -9.36 29.06 -1.24
C ASN A 145 -8.31 30.05 -1.69
N ASP A 146 -7.26 29.58 -2.38
CA ASP A 146 -6.20 30.42 -2.94
C ASP A 146 -6.76 31.39 -3.98
N GLN A 147 -7.66 30.91 -4.86
CA GLN A 147 -8.34 31.75 -5.82
C GLN A 147 -9.21 32.80 -5.17
N LEU A 148 -9.93 32.43 -4.13
CA LEU A 148 -10.78 33.35 -3.39
C LEU A 148 -9.96 34.43 -2.70
N GLU A 149 -8.86 34.07 -2.05
CA GLU A 149 -7.94 35.04 -1.44
C GLU A 149 -7.37 36.01 -2.47
N PHE A 150 -6.97 35.50 -3.61
CA PHE A 150 -6.46 36.34 -4.70
C PHE A 150 -7.51 37.38 -5.15
N LEU A 151 -8.75 36.95 -5.35
CA LEU A 151 -9.85 37.85 -5.75
C LEU A 151 -10.17 38.91 -4.70
N LEU A 152 -10.12 38.51 -3.42
CA LEU A 152 -10.32 39.44 -2.32
C LEU A 152 -9.23 40.51 -2.26
N ARG A 153 -7.96 40.12 -2.46
CA ARG A 153 -6.83 41.06 -2.51
C ARG A 153 -6.98 42.04 -3.66
N GLN A 154 -7.38 41.56 -4.84
CA GLN A 154 -7.63 42.41 -6.00
C GLN A 154 -8.71 43.46 -5.70
N LYS A 155 -9.79 43.07 -5.03
CA LYS A 155 -10.89 43.95 -4.66
C LYS A 155 -10.45 45.01 -3.68
N LEU A 156 -9.56 44.71 -2.74
CA LEU A 156 -9.06 45.64 -1.75
C LEU A 156 -8.07 46.68 -2.33
N LEU A 157 -7.44 46.37 -3.45
CA LEU A 157 -6.47 47.25 -4.13
C LEU A 157 -7.12 48.19 -5.14
N THR A 158 -8.37 48.01 -5.44
CA THR A 158 -9.16 48.91 -6.26
C THR A 158 -10.01 49.80 -5.42
#